data_8a304785c6c1d1295afe4a660a412629
#
_entry.id   8a304785c6c1d1295afe4a660a412629
#
_cell.length_a   1.000
_cell.length_b   1.000
_cell.length_c   1.000
_cell.angle_alpha   90.00
_cell.angle_beta   90.00
_cell.angle_gamma   90.00
#
_symmetry.space_group_name_H-M   'P 1'
#
loop_
_entity.id
_entity.type
_entity.pdbx_description
1 polymer ?
#
loop_
_entity_poly.entity_id
_entity_poly.type
_entity_poly.pdbx_seq_one_letter_code
_entity_poly.pdbx_strand_id
1 'polypeptide(L)'
;MISTDEGAPSFFSRSWRKEGEEFDFGGCPISRTVCAREVGLVTSHSVTLLSVYNPLMSLVEQIQKDIVTAMKAKDEARLSTLRMVKSALQLKTVEKMAPLDEKEVQAVLATLIKQRKESVEQFTKGGRQEMADKEAAEIVLIETYLPKAAGEAEIVAGVKAAIAEMGAPTMKEMGTVMKNAMARFNAAGMRVDGKMVSEIVKKELAGK
;
A
#
# COMPACT_ATOMS: atom_id res chain seq x y z
N MET A 1 0.87 63.49 10.74
CA MET A 1 2.02 63.43 11.67
C MET A 1 1.89 62.11 12.37
N ILE A 2 2.62 61.10 12.17
CA ILE A 2 4.02 60.85 12.09
C ILE A 2 4.19 59.61 11.22
N SER A 3 5.06 59.70 10.26
CA SER A 3 5.69 58.64 9.44
C SER A 3 6.57 57.75 10.32
N THR A 4 6.61 56.43 10.08
CA THR A 4 7.82 55.63 10.18
C THR A 4 7.72 54.42 9.26
N ASP A 5 8.43 54.57 8.20
CA ASP A 5 9.06 53.68 7.28
C ASP A 5 10.19 52.91 8.01
N GLU A 6 10.24 51.60 7.89
CA GLU A 6 11.41 50.71 8.11
C GLU A 6 11.01 49.33 7.56
N GLY A 7 11.43 48.90 6.34
CA GLY A 7 12.80 48.57 6.11
C GLY A 7 12.96 47.06 6.23
N ALA A 8 12.40 46.24 5.28
CA ALA A 8 12.73 44.83 5.17
C ALA A 8 14.08 44.65 4.45
N PRO A 9 15.02 43.88 5.01
CA PRO A 9 16.29 43.61 4.33
C PRO A 9 16.12 42.58 3.22
N SER A 10 16.40 43.04 2.03
CA SER A 10 16.68 42.22 0.85
C SER A 10 17.98 41.43 1.10
N PHE A 11 17.87 40.16 1.39
CA PHE A 11 18.99 39.24 1.41
C PHE A 11 18.67 38.06 0.49
N PHE A 12 19.10 38.10 -0.72
CA PHE A 12 19.59 36.96 -1.50
C PHE A 12 19.90 37.37 -2.94
N SER A 13 20.97 38.11 -3.11
CA SER A 13 21.67 38.12 -4.36
C SER A 13 23.14 37.80 -4.08
N ARG A 14 23.49 36.53 -4.23
CA ARG A 14 24.91 36.16 -4.39
C ARG A 14 25.01 35.08 -5.45
N SER A 15 25.20 35.54 -6.63
CA SER A 15 26.20 35.16 -7.63
C SER A 15 27.01 33.93 -7.28
N TRP A 16 26.68 32.80 -7.88
CA TRP A 16 27.60 31.69 -8.09
C TRP A 16 27.93 31.64 -9.59
N ARG A 17 28.89 32.42 -9.96
CA ARG A 17 29.62 32.28 -11.22
C ARG A 17 31.09 32.46 -10.85
N LYS A 18 31.85 31.39 -10.88
CA LYS A 18 33.30 31.24 -11.09
C LYS A 18 33.64 29.81 -10.70
N GLU A 19 34.36 29.11 -11.39
CA GLU A 19 35.49 29.00 -12.23
C GLU A 19 35.72 27.51 -12.43
N GLY A 20 36.09 27.15 -13.65
CA GLY A 20 36.47 25.80 -14.03
C GLY A 20 37.68 25.33 -13.23
N GLU A 21 37.53 24.20 -12.57
CA GLU A 21 38.66 23.35 -12.20
C GLU A 21 38.44 22.00 -12.90
N GLU A 22 39.27 21.82 -13.94
CA GLU A 22 39.53 20.50 -14.51
C GLU A 22 40.10 19.62 -13.41
N PHE A 23 39.30 18.62 -12.97
CA PHE A 23 39.86 17.52 -12.20
C PHE A 23 40.54 16.54 -13.15
N ASP A 24 41.85 16.71 -13.25
CA ASP A 24 42.77 15.78 -13.87
C ASP A 24 42.77 14.47 -13.05
N PHE A 25 42.10 13.44 -13.55
CA PHE A 25 42.25 12.09 -13.05
C PHE A 25 43.58 11.50 -13.54
N GLY A 26 44.66 11.84 -12.81
CA GLY A 26 45.96 11.26 -12.93
C GLY A 26 45.90 9.73 -12.95
N GLY A 27 46.53 9.20 -13.96
CA GLY A 27 46.54 7.82 -14.37
C GLY A 27 46.86 6.78 -13.28
N CYS A 28 46.08 5.75 -13.28
CA CYS A 28 46.47 4.47 -12.76
C CYS A 28 46.85 3.55 -13.92
N PRO A 29 48.14 3.16 -14.04
CA PRO A 29 48.54 2.21 -15.04
C PRO A 29 48.24 0.78 -14.56
N ILE A 30 47.09 0.24 -14.97
CA ILE A 30 46.90 -1.21 -14.85
C ILE A 30 47.26 -1.82 -16.19
N SER A 31 48.45 -2.41 -16.11
CA SER A 31 49.09 -3.30 -17.03
C SER A 31 48.14 -4.16 -17.86
N ARG A 32 48.18 -3.90 -19.19
CA ARG A 32 47.79 -4.90 -20.20
C ARG A 32 48.82 -6.01 -20.18
N THR A 33 48.50 -7.14 -19.66
CA THR A 33 49.01 -8.44 -20.11
C THR A 33 48.50 -9.55 -19.19
N VAL A 34 47.45 -10.22 -19.55
CA VAL A 34 47.30 -11.65 -19.34
C VAL A 34 46.42 -12.21 -20.46
N CYS A 35 47.11 -12.73 -21.44
CA CYS A 35 46.88 -14.00 -22.11
C CYS A 35 45.47 -14.43 -22.41
N ALA A 36 45.16 -14.33 -23.67
CA ALA A 36 44.33 -15.30 -24.34
C ALA A 36 44.91 -16.72 -24.16
N ARG A 37 44.18 -17.60 -23.55
CA ARG A 37 44.21 -19.03 -23.86
C ARG A 37 43.02 -19.80 -23.25
N GLU A 38 42.48 -20.59 -24.19
CA GLU A 38 41.64 -21.82 -24.07
C GLU A 38 40.17 -21.62 -23.80
N VAL A 39 39.38 -21.48 -24.90
CA VAL A 39 38.63 -22.55 -25.57
C VAL A 39 38.17 -23.65 -24.63
N GLY A 40 37.00 -23.46 -24.11
CA GLY A 40 36.20 -24.52 -23.51
C GLY A 40 34.78 -24.39 -24.03
N LEU A 41 34.41 -25.30 -24.87
CA LEU A 41 33.04 -25.56 -25.34
C LEU A 41 32.09 -25.50 -24.15
N VAL A 42 31.32 -24.45 -23.99
CA VAL A 42 30.13 -24.48 -23.16
C VAL A 42 28.94 -24.37 -24.06
N THR A 43 28.36 -25.53 -24.25
CA THR A 43 27.04 -25.80 -24.78
C THR A 43 26.08 -24.65 -24.51
N SER A 44 25.46 -24.24 -25.60
CA SER A 44 24.26 -23.38 -25.67
C SER A 44 23.24 -23.83 -24.62
N HIS A 45 23.40 -23.35 -23.39
CA HIS A 45 22.26 -23.28 -22.49
C HIS A 45 21.52 -22.02 -22.90
N SER A 46 20.43 -22.20 -23.59
CA SER A 46 19.36 -21.24 -23.69
C SER A 46 19.10 -20.73 -22.30
N VAL A 47 19.69 -19.57 -21.99
CA VAL A 47 19.25 -18.78 -20.87
C VAL A 47 17.87 -18.28 -21.27
N THR A 48 16.90 -19.15 -21.07
CA THR A 48 15.52 -18.75 -20.96
C THR A 48 15.56 -17.68 -19.87
N LEU A 49 15.50 -16.44 -20.28
CA LEU A 49 15.12 -15.33 -19.41
C LEU A 49 13.71 -15.67 -18.89
N LEU A 50 13.66 -16.63 -17.97
CA LEU A 50 12.62 -16.67 -16.99
C LEU A 50 12.71 -15.30 -16.32
N SER A 51 11.89 -14.39 -16.82
CA SER A 51 11.42 -13.25 -16.08
C SER A 51 11.08 -13.80 -14.71
N VAL A 52 12.04 -13.71 -13.81
CA VAL A 52 11.84 -14.00 -12.40
C VAL A 52 10.81 -12.95 -11.98
N TYR A 53 9.55 -13.28 -12.21
CA TYR A 53 8.44 -12.65 -11.54
C TYR A 53 8.72 -12.88 -10.05
N ASN A 54 9.40 -11.91 -9.47
CA ASN A 54 9.75 -11.93 -8.08
C ASN A 54 8.44 -11.75 -7.31
N PRO A 55 7.84 -12.81 -6.75
CA PRO A 55 6.58 -12.70 -6.01
C PRO A 55 6.73 -11.95 -4.69
N LEU A 56 7.93 -11.47 -4.40
CA LEU A 56 8.33 -10.74 -3.20
C LEU A 56 8.56 -9.24 -3.45
N MET A 57 7.91 -8.66 -4.47
CA MET A 57 7.87 -7.21 -4.49
C MET A 57 6.96 -6.74 -3.37
N SER A 58 7.55 -6.04 -2.42
CA SER A 58 6.79 -5.48 -1.31
C SER A 58 5.67 -4.59 -1.88
N LEU A 59 4.50 -4.63 -1.26
CA LEU A 59 3.34 -3.80 -1.66
C LEU A 59 3.74 -2.32 -1.79
N VAL A 60 4.68 -1.87 -0.97
CA VAL A 60 5.25 -0.52 -0.99
C VAL A 60 6.00 -0.23 -2.30
N GLU A 61 6.78 -1.18 -2.80
CA GLU A 61 7.50 -1.03 -4.08
C GLU A 61 6.53 -1.00 -5.26
N GLN A 62 5.46 -1.78 -5.20
CA GLN A 62 4.41 -1.77 -6.20
C GLN A 62 3.73 -0.39 -6.27
N ILE A 63 3.33 0.17 -5.11
CA ILE A 63 2.76 1.52 -5.03
C ILE A 63 3.73 2.57 -5.60
N GLN A 64 5.04 2.45 -5.34
CA GLN A 64 6.03 3.38 -5.88
C GLN A 64 6.15 3.30 -7.41
N LYS A 65 6.11 2.10 -7.99
CA LYS A 65 6.10 1.91 -9.45
C LYS A 65 4.84 2.47 -10.08
N ASP A 66 3.70 2.27 -9.43
CA ASP A 66 2.43 2.80 -9.92
C ASP A 66 2.36 4.33 -9.86
N ILE A 67 2.99 4.96 -8.87
CA ILE A 67 3.16 6.42 -8.83
C ILE A 67 3.94 6.89 -10.08
N VAL A 68 5.05 6.24 -10.43
CA VAL A 68 5.82 6.60 -11.61
C VAL A 68 5.02 6.40 -12.89
N THR A 69 4.24 5.33 -12.97
CA THR A 69 3.36 5.03 -14.11
C THR A 69 2.26 6.07 -14.25
N ALA A 70 1.60 6.46 -13.16
CA ALA A 70 0.58 7.51 -13.15
C ALA A 70 1.16 8.88 -13.52
N MET A 71 2.40 9.19 -13.10
CA MET A 71 3.11 10.40 -13.52
C MET A 71 3.34 10.42 -15.03
N LYS A 72 3.78 9.31 -15.63
CA LYS A 72 4.01 9.19 -17.07
C LYS A 72 2.70 9.28 -17.87
N ALA A 73 1.62 8.72 -17.32
CA ALA A 73 0.28 8.77 -17.92
C ALA A 73 -0.42 10.13 -17.74
N LYS A 74 0.12 11.04 -16.91
CA LYS A 74 -0.50 12.32 -16.53
C LYS A 74 -1.89 12.15 -15.90
N ASP A 75 -2.10 11.04 -15.20
CA ASP A 75 -3.34 10.77 -14.46
C ASP A 75 -3.23 11.41 -13.07
N GLU A 76 -3.71 12.65 -12.97
CA GLU A 76 -3.60 13.44 -11.74
C GLU A 76 -4.42 12.85 -10.59
N ALA A 77 -5.59 12.30 -10.86
CA ALA A 77 -6.45 11.71 -9.84
C ALA A 77 -5.78 10.49 -9.19
N ARG A 78 -5.31 9.56 -10.02
CA ARG A 78 -4.58 8.38 -9.56
C ARG A 78 -3.29 8.75 -8.83
N LEU A 79 -2.56 9.72 -9.37
CA LEU A 79 -1.30 10.20 -8.77
C LEU A 79 -1.52 10.82 -7.39
N SER A 80 -2.55 11.64 -7.24
CA SER A 80 -2.92 12.28 -5.97
C SER A 80 -3.21 11.23 -4.90
N THR A 81 -4.08 10.26 -5.22
CA THR A 81 -4.44 9.17 -4.31
C THR A 81 -3.24 8.33 -3.90
N LEU A 82 -2.39 7.93 -4.86
CA LEU A 82 -1.20 7.13 -4.56
C LEU A 82 -0.16 7.89 -3.71
N ARG A 83 0.01 9.18 -3.94
CA ARG A 83 0.88 10.03 -3.11
C ARG A 83 0.39 10.10 -1.67
N MET A 84 -0.92 10.23 -1.48
CA MET A 84 -1.51 10.24 -0.16
C MET A 84 -1.35 8.89 0.54
N VAL A 85 -1.57 7.77 -0.15
CA VAL A 85 -1.29 6.42 0.38
C VAL A 85 0.17 6.31 0.81
N LYS A 86 1.11 6.74 -0.04
CA LYS A 86 2.54 6.76 0.30
C LYS A 86 2.83 7.58 1.55
N SER A 87 2.24 8.77 1.69
CA SER A 87 2.41 9.62 2.87
C SER A 87 1.90 8.94 4.14
N ALA A 88 0.75 8.26 4.09
CA ALA A 88 0.20 7.54 5.23
C ALA A 88 1.10 6.36 5.65
N LEU A 89 1.66 5.63 4.68
CA LEU A 89 2.62 4.56 4.95
C LEU A 89 3.91 5.09 5.57
N GLN A 90 4.44 6.20 5.05
CA GLN A 90 5.63 6.84 5.60
C GLN A 90 5.41 7.32 7.03
N LEU A 91 4.26 7.96 7.31
CA LEU A 91 3.91 8.38 8.67
C LEU A 91 3.93 7.18 9.62
N LYS A 92 3.30 6.07 9.23
CA LYS A 92 3.27 4.86 10.05
C LYS A 92 4.66 4.23 10.24
N THR A 93 5.52 4.28 9.23
CA THR A 93 6.91 3.84 9.33
C THR A 93 7.68 4.67 10.34
N VAL A 94 7.49 5.99 10.33
CA VAL A 94 8.13 6.91 11.30
C VAL A 94 7.61 6.67 12.71
N GLU A 95 6.30 6.49 12.89
CA GLU A 95 5.71 6.18 14.21
C GLU A 95 6.29 4.88 14.80
N LYS A 96 6.47 3.87 13.95
CA LYS A 96 7.00 2.56 14.38
C LYS A 96 8.52 2.57 14.55
N MET A 97 9.24 3.53 13.93
CA MET A 97 10.70 3.59 13.83
C MET A 97 11.32 2.31 13.20
N ALA A 98 10.53 1.58 12.39
CA ALA A 98 10.93 0.34 11.73
C ALA A 98 10.19 0.17 10.40
N PRO A 99 10.71 -0.62 9.46
CA PRO A 99 9.97 -0.95 8.23
C PRO A 99 8.65 -1.63 8.58
N LEU A 100 7.62 -1.34 7.76
CA LEU A 100 6.29 -1.93 7.92
C LEU A 100 6.25 -3.33 7.34
N ASP A 101 5.63 -4.24 8.07
CA ASP A 101 5.27 -5.56 7.58
C ASP A 101 4.10 -5.45 6.59
N GLU A 102 3.94 -6.44 5.71
CA GLU A 102 2.87 -6.47 4.72
C GLU A 102 1.48 -6.37 5.35
N LYS A 103 1.27 -7.03 6.49
CA LYS A 103 0.02 -6.95 7.26
C LYS A 103 -0.25 -5.54 7.79
N GLU A 104 0.78 -4.84 8.21
CA GLU A 104 0.67 -3.45 8.68
C GLU A 104 0.36 -2.50 7.52
N VAL A 105 0.98 -2.70 6.36
CA VAL A 105 0.64 -1.97 5.14
C VAL A 105 -0.83 -2.15 4.79
N GLN A 106 -1.32 -3.40 4.80
CA GLN A 106 -2.74 -3.70 4.56
C GLN A 106 -3.66 -3.05 5.60
N ALA A 107 -3.27 -3.02 6.88
CA ALA A 107 -4.04 -2.36 7.93
C ALA A 107 -4.13 -0.84 7.73
N VAL A 108 -3.05 -0.20 7.29
CA VAL A 108 -3.05 1.23 6.94
C VAL A 108 -3.99 1.49 5.76
N LEU A 109 -3.91 0.69 4.69
CA LEU A 109 -4.80 0.82 3.54
C LEU A 109 -6.27 0.61 3.92
N ALA A 110 -6.57 -0.37 4.77
CA ALA A 110 -7.91 -0.60 5.27
C ALA A 110 -8.45 0.59 6.09
N THR A 111 -7.60 1.22 6.88
CA THR A 111 -7.95 2.42 7.65
C THR A 111 -8.27 3.59 6.72
N LEU A 112 -7.47 3.80 5.66
CA LEU A 112 -7.72 4.83 4.65
C LEU A 112 -9.05 4.61 3.93
N ILE A 113 -9.37 3.38 3.56
CA ILE A 113 -10.67 3.05 2.95
C ILE A 113 -11.83 3.36 3.90
N LYS A 114 -11.68 3.03 5.19
CA LYS A 114 -12.71 3.32 6.18
C LYS A 114 -12.98 4.81 6.30
N GLN A 115 -11.93 5.62 6.41
CA GLN A 115 -12.02 7.07 6.48
C GLN A 115 -12.72 7.65 5.25
N ARG A 116 -12.40 7.12 4.03
CA ARG A 116 -13.07 7.54 2.81
C ARG A 116 -14.53 7.14 2.73
N LYS A 117 -14.87 5.96 3.19
CA LYS A 117 -16.28 5.53 3.27
C LYS A 117 -17.08 6.46 4.18
N GLU A 118 -16.52 6.84 5.32
CA GLU A 118 -17.13 7.83 6.22
C GLU A 118 -17.27 9.20 5.53
N SER A 119 -16.27 9.63 4.75
CA SER A 119 -16.35 10.87 3.95
C SER A 119 -17.44 10.80 2.88
N VAL A 120 -17.55 9.70 2.14
CA VAL A 120 -18.60 9.46 1.15
C VAL A 120 -19.98 9.61 1.80
N GLU A 121 -20.21 9.00 2.97
CA GLU A 121 -21.48 9.10 3.67
C GLU A 121 -21.78 10.55 4.09
N GLN A 122 -20.77 11.28 4.56
CA GLN A 122 -20.94 12.68 4.96
C GLN A 122 -21.24 13.59 3.78
N PHE A 123 -20.52 13.42 2.65
CA PHE A 123 -20.77 14.19 1.43
C PHE A 123 -22.15 13.89 0.84
N THR A 124 -22.58 12.63 0.85
CA THR A 124 -23.90 12.23 0.39
C THR A 124 -25.00 12.86 1.27
N LYS A 125 -24.84 12.82 2.59
CA LYS A 125 -25.77 13.50 3.53
C LYS A 125 -25.78 15.01 3.34
N GLY A 126 -24.65 15.61 2.97
CA GLY A 126 -24.50 17.02 2.68
C GLY A 126 -24.97 17.45 1.27
N GLY A 127 -25.50 16.54 0.46
CA GLY A 127 -25.97 16.82 -0.91
C GLY A 127 -24.84 17.11 -1.92
N ARG A 128 -23.60 16.78 -1.57
CA ARG A 128 -22.40 17.01 -2.43
C ARG A 128 -22.02 15.74 -3.18
N GLN A 129 -22.84 15.31 -4.11
CA GLN A 129 -22.66 14.04 -4.81
C GLN A 129 -21.34 13.96 -5.59
N GLU A 130 -20.93 15.04 -6.24
CA GLU A 130 -19.65 15.06 -6.99
C GLU A 130 -18.43 14.78 -6.11
N MET A 131 -18.46 15.22 -4.84
CA MET A 131 -17.38 14.95 -3.90
C MET A 131 -17.44 13.48 -3.42
N ALA A 132 -18.64 12.96 -3.19
CA ALA A 132 -18.84 11.57 -2.82
C ALA A 132 -18.33 10.63 -3.92
N ASP A 133 -18.58 10.94 -5.19
CA ASP A 133 -18.16 10.15 -6.34
C ASP A 133 -16.63 10.13 -6.49
N LYS A 134 -15.97 11.26 -6.22
CA LYS A 134 -14.49 11.31 -6.19
C LYS A 134 -13.90 10.42 -5.10
N GLU A 135 -14.41 10.52 -3.88
CA GLU A 135 -13.97 9.66 -2.78
C GLU A 135 -14.24 8.17 -3.07
N ALA A 136 -15.38 7.85 -3.70
CA ALA A 136 -15.70 6.49 -4.10
C ALA A 136 -14.71 5.95 -5.16
N ALA A 137 -14.31 6.76 -6.13
CA ALA A 137 -13.31 6.39 -7.12
C ALA A 137 -11.93 6.13 -6.47
N GLU A 138 -11.54 6.93 -5.47
CA GLU A 138 -10.32 6.72 -4.72
C GLU A 138 -10.34 5.43 -3.89
N ILE A 139 -11.50 5.06 -3.31
CA ILE A 139 -11.68 3.78 -2.62
C ILE A 139 -11.39 2.62 -3.57
N VAL A 140 -12.00 2.62 -4.76
CA VAL A 140 -11.79 1.56 -5.76
C VAL A 140 -10.32 1.41 -6.10
N LEU A 141 -9.59 2.52 -6.25
CA LEU A 141 -8.17 2.51 -6.54
C LEU A 141 -7.35 1.89 -5.39
N ILE A 142 -7.64 2.23 -4.15
CA ILE A 142 -6.93 1.67 -2.99
C ILE A 142 -7.26 0.18 -2.81
N GLU A 143 -8.49 -0.23 -3.09
CA GLU A 143 -8.92 -1.63 -3.00
C GLU A 143 -8.15 -2.57 -3.95
N THR A 144 -7.60 -2.06 -5.06
CA THR A 144 -6.75 -2.87 -5.96
C THR A 144 -5.47 -3.41 -5.30
N TYR A 145 -5.00 -2.76 -4.23
CA TYR A 145 -3.80 -3.16 -3.49
C TYR A 145 -4.09 -4.09 -2.30
N LEU A 146 -5.34 -4.33 -2.02
CA LEU A 146 -5.75 -5.20 -0.92
C LEU A 146 -6.17 -6.58 -1.45
N PRO A 147 -6.00 -7.64 -0.65
CA PRO A 147 -6.58 -8.91 -0.97
C PRO A 147 -8.11 -8.78 -1.11
N LYS A 148 -8.71 -9.63 -1.93
CA LYS A 148 -10.15 -9.61 -2.16
C LYS A 148 -10.91 -9.61 -0.84
N ALA A 149 -11.85 -8.68 -0.71
CA ALA A 149 -12.80 -8.74 0.40
C ALA A 149 -13.68 -9.98 0.22
N ALA A 150 -13.85 -10.76 1.28
CA ALA A 150 -14.76 -11.89 1.25
C ALA A 150 -16.20 -11.40 1.01
N GLY A 151 -16.89 -12.04 0.08
CA GLY A 151 -18.29 -11.79 -0.18
C GLY A 151 -19.15 -12.25 1.02
N GLU A 152 -20.36 -11.70 1.14
CA GLU A 152 -21.28 -12.06 2.23
C GLU A 152 -21.54 -13.57 2.27
N ALA A 153 -21.71 -14.22 1.13
CA ALA A 153 -21.88 -15.66 1.03
C ALA A 153 -20.69 -16.45 1.55
N GLU A 154 -19.47 -15.98 1.27
CA GLU A 154 -18.23 -16.60 1.74
C GLU A 154 -18.06 -16.42 3.27
N ILE A 155 -18.45 -15.27 3.79
CA ILE A 155 -18.44 -15.00 5.23
C ILE A 155 -19.44 -15.94 5.94
N VAL A 156 -20.67 -16.06 5.41
CA VAL A 156 -21.68 -16.98 5.97
C VAL A 156 -21.18 -18.41 5.95
N ALA A 157 -20.59 -18.87 4.84
CA ALA A 157 -20.05 -20.22 4.73
C ALA A 157 -18.90 -20.45 5.73
N GLY A 158 -17.99 -19.50 5.87
CA GLY A 158 -16.87 -19.58 6.84
C GLY A 158 -17.33 -19.59 8.29
N VAL A 159 -18.35 -18.78 8.63
CA VAL A 159 -18.95 -18.75 9.97
C VAL A 159 -19.67 -20.07 10.27
N LYS A 160 -20.47 -20.61 9.33
CA LYS A 160 -21.14 -21.92 9.50
C LYS A 160 -20.14 -23.04 9.72
N ALA A 161 -19.03 -23.04 8.96
CA ALA A 161 -17.98 -24.03 9.14
C ALA A 161 -17.29 -23.90 10.51
N ALA A 162 -17.04 -22.68 11.01
CA ALA A 162 -16.50 -22.46 12.34
C ALA A 162 -17.45 -22.91 13.45
N ILE A 163 -18.76 -22.71 13.30
CA ILE A 163 -19.80 -23.17 14.20
C ILE A 163 -19.86 -24.70 14.21
N ALA A 164 -19.79 -25.36 13.04
CA ALA A 164 -19.84 -26.82 12.92
C ALA A 164 -18.66 -27.50 13.61
N GLU A 165 -17.44 -26.93 13.53
CA GLU A 165 -16.27 -27.44 14.23
C GLU A 165 -16.38 -27.39 15.77
N MET A 166 -17.11 -26.41 16.28
CA MET A 166 -17.30 -26.21 17.71
C MET A 166 -18.47 -26.99 18.28
N GLY A 167 -19.26 -27.73 17.47
CA GLY A 167 -20.32 -28.61 17.93
C GLY A 167 -21.52 -27.91 18.57
N ALA A 168 -22.09 -26.89 17.90
CA ALA A 168 -23.23 -26.10 18.34
C ALA A 168 -22.95 -25.17 19.56
N PRO A 169 -22.09 -24.17 19.38
CA PRO A 169 -21.75 -23.21 20.42
C PRO A 169 -22.98 -22.39 20.86
N THR A 170 -22.98 -22.00 22.14
CA THR A 170 -24.00 -21.12 22.72
C THR A 170 -23.65 -19.64 22.51
N MET A 171 -24.61 -18.74 22.75
CA MET A 171 -24.38 -17.27 22.68
C MET A 171 -23.22 -16.79 23.59
N LYS A 172 -22.90 -17.55 24.64
CA LYS A 172 -21.77 -17.25 25.53
C LYS A 172 -20.41 -17.49 24.86
N GLU A 173 -20.36 -18.38 23.87
CA GLU A 173 -19.15 -18.75 23.15
C GLU A 173 -18.97 -17.97 21.82
N MET A 174 -19.81 -16.95 21.60
CA MET A 174 -19.76 -16.10 20.40
C MET A 174 -18.34 -15.54 20.14
N GLY A 175 -17.60 -15.17 21.19
CA GLY A 175 -16.24 -14.66 21.07
C GLY A 175 -15.26 -15.69 20.52
N THR A 176 -15.41 -16.96 20.91
CA THR A 176 -14.57 -18.07 20.43
C THR A 176 -14.90 -18.40 18.97
N VAL A 177 -16.20 -18.43 18.62
CA VAL A 177 -16.66 -18.61 17.23
C VAL A 177 -16.09 -17.52 16.34
N MET A 178 -16.18 -16.26 16.77
CA MET A 178 -15.65 -15.12 16.02
C MET A 178 -14.14 -15.20 15.83
N LYS A 179 -13.40 -15.60 16.88
CA LYS A 179 -11.95 -15.78 16.79
C LYS A 179 -11.58 -16.89 15.79
N ASN A 180 -12.26 -18.02 15.83
CA ASN A 180 -12.02 -19.14 14.91
C ASN A 180 -12.39 -18.77 13.47
N ALA A 181 -13.52 -18.11 13.24
CA ALA A 181 -13.91 -17.62 11.93
C ALA A 181 -12.88 -16.64 11.35
N MET A 182 -12.44 -15.66 12.15
CA MET A 182 -11.40 -14.72 11.74
C MET A 182 -10.06 -15.39 11.43
N ALA A 183 -9.65 -16.38 12.22
CA ALA A 183 -8.44 -17.16 11.97
C ALA A 183 -8.50 -17.90 10.62
N ARG A 184 -9.65 -18.47 10.26
CA ARG A 184 -9.88 -19.14 8.97
C ARG A 184 -9.80 -18.16 7.80
N PHE A 185 -10.44 -17.01 7.88
CA PHE A 185 -10.39 -16.00 6.83
C PHE A 185 -8.95 -15.47 6.63
N ASN A 186 -8.22 -15.25 7.73
CA ASN A 186 -6.82 -14.85 7.67
C ASN A 186 -5.94 -15.95 7.04
N ALA A 187 -6.19 -17.23 7.34
CA ALA A 187 -5.48 -18.35 6.72
C ALA A 187 -5.79 -18.48 5.22
N ALA A 188 -7.02 -18.16 4.83
CA ALA A 188 -7.43 -18.14 3.42
C ALA A 188 -6.96 -16.86 2.67
N GLY A 189 -6.29 -15.92 3.36
CA GLY A 189 -5.84 -14.66 2.78
C GLY A 189 -7.00 -13.72 2.37
N MET A 190 -8.18 -13.91 2.95
CA MET A 190 -9.36 -13.09 2.67
C MET A 190 -9.53 -11.99 3.71
N ARG A 191 -9.81 -10.78 3.23
CA ARG A 191 -10.13 -9.66 4.12
C ARG A 191 -11.62 -9.69 4.45
N VAL A 192 -11.94 -9.66 5.74
CA VAL A 192 -13.33 -9.60 6.23
C VAL A 192 -13.53 -8.42 7.17
N ASP A 193 -14.73 -7.85 7.14
CA ASP A 193 -15.12 -6.85 8.11
C ASP A 193 -15.63 -7.54 9.38
N GLY A 194 -14.95 -7.27 10.51
CA GLY A 194 -15.31 -7.84 11.81
C GLY A 194 -16.74 -7.51 12.25
N LYS A 195 -17.32 -6.39 11.80
CA LYS A 195 -18.72 -6.05 12.07
C LYS A 195 -19.67 -7.01 11.36
N MET A 196 -19.45 -7.24 10.07
CA MET A 196 -20.26 -8.18 9.28
C MET A 196 -20.16 -9.60 9.83
N VAL A 197 -18.94 -10.04 10.18
CA VAL A 197 -18.75 -11.36 10.82
C VAL A 197 -19.54 -11.44 12.12
N SER A 198 -19.46 -10.41 12.99
CA SER A 198 -20.19 -10.36 14.25
C SER A 198 -21.70 -10.42 14.08
N GLU A 199 -22.26 -9.71 13.09
CA GLU A 199 -23.69 -9.72 12.79
C GLU A 199 -24.14 -11.09 12.28
N ILE A 200 -23.36 -11.71 11.39
CA ILE A 200 -23.68 -13.03 10.84
C ILE A 200 -23.57 -14.10 11.95
N VAL A 201 -22.53 -14.05 12.79
CA VAL A 201 -22.41 -14.96 13.95
C VAL A 201 -23.62 -14.83 14.88
N LYS A 202 -24.05 -13.61 15.19
CA LYS A 202 -25.25 -13.37 15.99
C LYS A 202 -26.50 -13.96 15.35
N LYS A 203 -26.71 -13.76 14.04
CA LYS A 203 -27.85 -14.32 13.31
C LYS A 203 -27.86 -15.85 13.33
N GLU A 204 -26.70 -16.47 13.06
CA GLU A 204 -26.58 -17.93 13.02
C GLU A 204 -26.72 -18.60 14.41
N LEU A 205 -26.29 -17.92 15.47
CA LEU A 205 -26.47 -18.41 16.86
C LEU A 205 -27.88 -18.14 17.41
N ALA A 206 -28.55 -17.06 16.97
CA ALA A 206 -29.92 -16.76 17.38
C ALA A 206 -30.98 -17.60 16.63
N GLY A 207 -30.63 -18.13 15.45
CA GLY A 207 -31.51 -18.97 14.63
C GLY A 207 -31.51 -20.46 15.00
N LYS A 208 -30.77 -20.85 16.04
CA LYS A 208 -30.76 -22.17 16.64
C LYS A 208 -31.46 -22.16 18.00
#